data_c3f3a3858e65280493aec21b42e251cc
#
_entry.id   c3f3a3858e65280493aec21b42e251cc
#
_cell.length_a   1.000
_cell.length_b   1.000
_cell.length_c   1.000
_cell.angle_alpha   90.00
_cell.angle_beta   90.00
_cell.angle_gamma   90.00
#
_symmetry.space_group_name_H-M   'P 1'
#
loop_
_entity.id
_entity.type
_entity.pdbx_description
1 polymer ?
#
loop_
_entity_poly.entity_id
_entity_poly.type
_entity_poly.pdbx_seq_one_letter_code
_entity_poly.pdbx_strand_id
1 'polypeptide(L)' 'MNGKIKWYNARKGYGFIESDDGKDIFVHRSSVPQGTFLNEGDNVEFETEETDKGVKAVNIKKLWLYYNF' A
#
# COMPACT_ATOMS: atom_id res chain seq x y z
N MET A 1 -10.53 1.38 0.42
CA MET A 1 -9.82 2.67 0.38
C MET A 1 -8.74 2.61 -0.69
N ASN A 2 -8.57 3.68 -1.42
CA ASN A 2 -7.63 3.71 -2.54
C ASN A 2 -6.50 4.70 -2.28
N GLY A 3 -5.36 4.46 -2.92
CA GLY A 3 -4.23 5.35 -2.82
C GLY A 3 -3.14 4.98 -3.78
N LYS A 4 -2.01 5.65 -3.62
CA LYS A 4 -0.82 5.38 -4.42
C LYS A 4 0.34 5.10 -3.51
N ILE A 5 1.22 4.21 -3.94
CA ILE A 5 2.45 3.95 -3.20
C ILE A 5 3.31 5.20 -3.26
N LYS A 6 3.55 5.81 -2.12
CA LYS A 6 4.42 6.97 -2.03
C LYS A 6 5.86 6.54 -2.18
N TRP A 7 6.25 5.49 -1.46
CA TRP A 7 7.50 4.78 -1.62
C TRP A 7 7.42 3.47 -0.86
N TYR A 8 8.22 2.53 -1.28
CA TYR A 8 8.28 1.23 -0.61
C TYR A 8 9.68 0.67 -0.74
N ASN A 9 10.24 0.23 0.39
CA ASN A 9 11.57 -0.37 0.41
C ASN A 9 11.40 -1.88 0.59
N ALA A 10 11.51 -2.62 -0.51
CA ALA A 10 11.30 -4.07 -0.50
C ALA A 10 12.33 -4.79 0.34
N ARG A 11 13.53 -4.24 0.43
CA ARG A 11 14.59 -4.84 1.21
C ARG A 11 14.29 -4.79 2.71
N LYS A 12 13.82 -3.64 3.17
CA LYS A 12 13.47 -3.46 4.58
C LYS A 12 12.05 -3.89 4.88
N GLY A 13 11.22 -3.99 3.85
CA GLY A 13 9.87 -4.52 3.99
C GLY A 13 8.85 -3.54 4.52
N TYR A 14 8.98 -2.25 4.21
CA TYR A 14 7.97 -1.27 4.61
C TYR A 14 7.97 -0.06 3.69
N GLY A 15 6.92 0.72 3.79
CA GLY A 15 6.79 1.93 3.03
C GLY A 15 5.54 2.70 3.44
N PHE A 16 5.09 3.58 2.56
CA PHE A 16 3.91 4.40 2.81
C PHE A 16 3.04 4.48 1.57
N ILE A 17 1.73 4.50 1.81
CA ILE A 17 0.73 4.74 0.80
C ILE A 17 0.17 6.12 1.06
N GLU A 18 0.05 6.92 0.01
CA GLU A 18 -0.67 8.18 0.10
C GLU A 18 -2.11 7.88 -0.27
N SER A 19 -3.02 7.97 0.68
CA SER A 19 -4.42 7.67 0.43
C SER A 19 -5.08 8.83 -0.32
N ASP A 20 -6.24 8.55 -0.90
CA ASP A 20 -6.97 9.54 -1.70
C ASP A 20 -7.35 10.79 -0.89
N ASP A 21 -7.44 10.66 0.43
CA ASP A 21 -7.73 11.81 1.30
C ASP A 21 -6.46 12.55 1.73
N GLY A 22 -5.32 12.21 1.16
CA GLY A 22 -4.07 12.93 1.41
C GLY A 22 -3.28 12.49 2.62
N LYS A 23 -3.67 11.41 3.27
CA LYS A 23 -2.96 10.93 4.45
C LYS A 23 -1.93 9.87 4.06
N ASP A 24 -0.82 9.86 4.79
CA ASP A 24 0.21 8.83 4.62
C ASP A 24 -0.11 7.67 5.53
N ILE A 25 -0.24 6.48 4.94
CA ILE A 25 -0.59 5.27 5.68
C ILE A 25 0.59 4.30 5.60
N PHE A 26 1.05 3.87 6.76
CA PHE A 26 2.16 2.92 6.84
C PHE A 26 1.77 1.56 6.27
N VAL A 27 2.67 0.94 5.53
CA VAL A 27 2.47 -0.41 5.01
C VAL A 27 3.69 -1.26 5.33
N HIS A 28 3.45 -2.46 5.84
CA HIS A 28 4.50 -3.42 6.15
C HIS A 28 4.36 -4.62 5.22
N ARG A 29 5.49 -5.25 4.93
CA ARG A 29 5.54 -6.40 4.02
C ARG A 29 4.55 -7.50 4.40
N SER A 30 4.29 -7.68 5.69
CA SER A 30 3.35 -8.70 6.15
C SER A 30 1.93 -8.48 5.64
N SER A 31 1.62 -7.26 5.23
CA SER A 31 0.30 -6.91 4.69
C SER A 31 0.26 -6.92 3.17
N VAL A 32 1.39 -7.19 2.53
CA VAL A 32 1.49 -7.23 1.07
C VAL A 32 1.37 -8.69 0.63
N PRO A 33 0.46 -9.00 -0.30
CA PRO A 33 0.34 -10.38 -0.77
C PRO A 33 1.65 -10.89 -1.34
N GLN A 34 1.95 -12.15 -1.06
CA GLN A 34 3.15 -12.78 -1.55
C GLN A 34 3.17 -12.73 -3.07
N GLY A 35 4.32 -12.38 -3.64
CA GLY A 35 4.46 -12.28 -5.09
C GLY A 35 4.07 -10.94 -5.67
N THR A 36 3.60 -10.01 -4.83
CA THR A 36 3.23 -8.67 -5.27
C THR A 36 4.39 -7.73 -4.98
N PHE A 37 4.78 -6.97 -5.98
CA PHE A 37 5.84 -5.97 -5.83
C PHE A 37 5.24 -4.59 -5.89
N LEU A 38 5.53 -3.76 -4.89
CA LEU A 38 5.01 -2.40 -4.81
C LEU A 38 6.09 -1.43 -5.28
N ASN A 39 5.71 -0.58 -6.21
CA ASN A 39 6.61 0.44 -6.75
C ASN A 39 6.00 1.80 -6.55
N GLU A 40 6.86 2.80 -6.43
CA GLU A 40 6.41 4.18 -6.29
C GLU A 40 5.44 4.54 -7.41
N GLY A 41 4.32 5.13 -7.04
CA GLY A 41 3.30 5.54 -8.00
C GLY A 41 2.25 4.49 -8.33
N ASP A 42 2.43 3.26 -7.86
CA ASP A 42 1.43 2.21 -8.11
C ASP A 42 0.13 2.53 -7.41
N ASN A 43 -0.98 2.28 -8.10
CA ASN A 43 -2.30 2.42 -7.52
C ASN A 43 -2.66 1.16 -6.75
N VAL A 44 -3.18 1.34 -5.55
CA VAL A 44 -3.54 0.21 -4.70
C VAL A 44 -4.87 0.45 -4.02
N GLU A 45 -5.53 -0.65 -3.69
CA GLU A 45 -6.70 -0.66 -2.85
C GLU A 45 -6.29 -1.33 -1.54
N PHE A 46 -6.79 -0.83 -0.43
CA PHE A 46 -6.38 -1.35 0.87
C PHE A 46 -7.40 -1.00 1.93
N GLU A 47 -7.26 -1.66 3.08
CA GLU A 47 -8.02 -1.34 4.28
C GLU A 47 -7.07 -0.82 5.33
N THR A 48 -7.59 -0.20 6.38
CA THR A 48 -6.76 0.32 7.45
C THR A 48 -7.07 -0.39 8.75
N GLU A 49 -6.05 -0.47 9.60
CA GLU A 49 -6.16 -1.06 10.91
C GLU A 49 -5.44 -0.17 11.91
N GLU A 50 -6.09 0.14 13.01
CA GLU A 50 -5.45 0.93 14.05
C GLU A 50 -4.57 0.04 14.92
N THR A 51 -3.39 0.55 15.22
CA THR A 51 -2.43 -0.14 16.09
C THR A 51 -1.97 0.84 17.16
N ASP A 52 -1.24 0.33 18.14
CA ASP A 52 -0.67 1.17 19.19
C ASP A 52 0.24 2.26 18.65
N LYS A 53 0.79 2.03 17.46
CA LYS A 53 1.72 2.98 16.85
C LYS A 53 1.07 3.83 15.77
N GLY A 54 -0.23 3.72 15.60
CA GLY A 54 -0.96 4.46 14.58
C GLY A 54 -1.67 3.55 13.60
N VAL A 55 -2.06 4.12 12.47
CA VAL A 55 -2.83 3.42 11.46
C VAL A 55 -1.90 2.78 10.43
N LYS A 56 -2.17 1.54 10.07
CA LYS A 56 -1.43 0.86 9.02
C LYS A 56 -2.37 0.31 7.96
N ALA A 57 -1.85 0.10 6.76
CA ALA A 57 -2.60 -0.49 5.66
C ALA A 57 -2.57 -2.01 5.76
N VAL A 58 -3.70 -2.65 5.49
CA VAL A 58 -3.81 -4.10 5.46
C VAL A 58 -4.60 -4.51 4.23
N ASN A 59 -4.53 -5.78 3.86
CA ASN A 59 -5.26 -6.33 2.71
C ASN A 59 -5.02 -5.52 1.44
N ILE A 60 -3.76 -5.29 1.14
CA ILE A 60 -3.37 -4.46 0.02
C ILE A 60 -3.54 -5.21 -1.28
N LYS A 61 -4.14 -4.54 -2.25
CA LYS A 61 -4.36 -5.09 -3.57
C LYS A 61 -3.89 -4.09 -4.61
N LYS A 62 -3.00 -4.51 -5.47
CA LYS A 62 -2.50 -3.67 -6.54
C LYS A 62 -3.52 -3.61 -7.65
N LEU A 63 -3.78 -2.42 -8.18
CA LEU A 63 -4.79 -2.24 -9.22
C LEU A 63 -4.15 -2.30 -10.60
N TRP A 64 -4.73 -3.15 -11.46
CA TRP A 64 -4.19 -3.40 -12.79
C TRP A 64 -5.15 -2.97 -13.90
N LEU A 65 -6.05 -2.04 -13.58
CA LEU A 65 -7.16 -1.70 -14.47
C LEU A 65 -6.72 -1.24 -15.85
N TYR A 66 -5.62 -0.56 -15.91
CA TYR A 66 -5.16 0.03 -17.16
C TYR A 66 -4.39 -0.94 -18.04
N TYR A 67 -4.35 -2.19 -17.67
CA TYR A 67 -3.68 -3.20 -18.47
C TYR A 67 -4.63 -4.07 -19.26
N ASN A 68 -5.89 -3.85 -19.14
CA ASN A 68 -6.87 -4.74 -19.72
C ASN A 68 -7.34 -4.24 -21.06
N PHE A 69 -6.64 -4.61 -22.08
CA PHE A 69 -7.07 -4.33 -23.44
C PHE A 69 -6.40 -5.22 -24.43
#